data_14672e43cb981dd2c489967db0ef3350
#
_entry.id   14672e43cb981dd2c489967db0ef3350
#
_cell.length_a   1.000
_cell.length_b   1.000
_cell.length_c   1.000
_cell.angle_alpha   90.00
_cell.angle_beta   90.00
_cell.angle_gamma   90.00
#
_symmetry.space_group_name_H-M   'P 1'
#
loop_
_entity.id
_entity.type
_entity.pdbx_description
1 polymer ?
#
loop_
_entity_poly.entity_id
_entity_poly.type
_entity_poly.pdbx_seq_one_letter_code
_entity_poly.pdbx_strand_id
1 'polypeptide(L)'
;DASTIAYILDHSEARVLLVDTELSGLAAEALQLAETAPLVIDIDDPEGPSGQRIGSMDYEDLLAEGDADFIYTPPDDEWDAITVGYTSGTTGNPKGVVYSHRGAYLNAVNNTLCWAMPHFPVYLWTLPMFHCNGWCFPWSITLLAGCHVFLRKTEAGLIYDAFADHKVTHLCGAPIIMSMLANADETQKRPFSQNIEMMTAAAPPPPAVIKAIEAAGISVTHVYGLTEVYGPAVICAWKPEWNDLPAEEQARIKARQ
;
A
#
# COMPACT_ATOMS: atom_id res chain seq x y z
N ASP A 1 5.26 3.06 -18.29
CA ASP A 1 5.22 2.88 -19.75
C ASP A 1 5.42 1.42 -20.11
N ALA A 2 5.09 1.05 -21.37
CA ALA A 2 5.14 -0.33 -21.85
C ALA A 2 6.55 -0.93 -21.82
N SER A 3 7.57 -0.15 -22.11
CA SER A 3 8.95 -0.65 -22.13
C SER A 3 9.46 -1.01 -20.73
N THR A 4 9.04 -0.26 -19.70
CA THR A 4 9.36 -0.58 -18.31
C THR A 4 8.65 -1.87 -17.86
N ILE A 5 7.39 -2.07 -18.25
CA ILE A 5 6.65 -3.29 -17.93
C ILE A 5 7.29 -4.49 -18.63
N ALA A 6 7.62 -4.37 -19.92
CA ALA A 6 8.32 -5.41 -20.67
C ALA A 6 9.65 -5.81 -19.99
N TYR A 7 10.47 -4.81 -19.64
CA TYR A 7 11.70 -5.05 -18.89
C TYR A 7 11.46 -5.79 -17.58
N ILE A 8 10.42 -5.43 -16.82
CA ILE A 8 10.10 -6.10 -15.55
C ILE A 8 9.69 -7.54 -15.79
N LEU A 9 8.85 -7.80 -16.79
CA LEU A 9 8.43 -9.16 -17.14
C LEU A 9 9.62 -10.05 -17.50
N ASP A 10 10.53 -9.54 -18.32
CA ASP A 10 11.72 -10.28 -18.76
C ASP A 10 12.71 -10.47 -17.63
N HIS A 11 13.03 -9.41 -16.89
CA HIS A 11 14.01 -9.45 -15.80
C HIS A 11 13.55 -10.30 -14.61
N SER A 12 12.24 -10.37 -14.34
CA SER A 12 11.67 -11.20 -13.28
C SER A 12 11.34 -12.63 -13.73
N GLU A 13 11.52 -12.94 -15.03
CA GLU A 13 11.09 -14.20 -15.62
C GLU A 13 9.63 -14.53 -15.30
N ALA A 14 8.75 -13.50 -15.41
CA ALA A 14 7.35 -13.61 -15.03
C ALA A 14 6.64 -14.71 -15.83
N ARG A 15 5.98 -15.63 -15.14
CA ARG A 15 5.21 -16.73 -15.75
C ARG A 15 3.73 -16.42 -15.90
N VAL A 16 3.21 -15.53 -15.06
CA VAL A 16 1.80 -15.12 -15.05
C VAL A 16 1.75 -13.60 -14.93
N LEU A 17 0.89 -12.98 -15.70
CA LEU A 17 0.55 -11.57 -15.63
C LEU A 17 -0.94 -11.44 -15.31
N LEU A 18 -1.26 -10.94 -14.13
CA LEU A 18 -2.62 -10.50 -13.79
C LEU A 18 -2.78 -9.05 -14.21
N VAL A 19 -3.79 -8.75 -15.01
CA VAL A 19 -4.00 -7.41 -15.54
C VAL A 19 -5.45 -6.98 -15.44
N ASP A 20 -5.67 -5.81 -14.82
CA ASP A 20 -6.99 -5.16 -14.85
C ASP A 20 -7.31 -4.72 -16.30
N THR A 21 -8.52 -4.98 -16.76
CA THR A 21 -8.95 -4.67 -18.14
C THR A 21 -8.83 -3.18 -18.47
N GLU A 22 -8.94 -2.28 -17.47
CA GLU A 22 -8.65 -0.84 -17.64
C GLU A 22 -7.23 -0.58 -18.18
N LEU A 23 -6.28 -1.43 -17.84
CA LEU A 23 -4.86 -1.30 -18.20
C LEU A 23 -4.45 -2.19 -19.39
N SER A 24 -5.40 -2.91 -19.98
CA SER A 24 -5.15 -3.91 -21.04
C SER A 24 -4.41 -3.35 -22.26
N GLY A 25 -4.69 -2.11 -22.66
CA GLY A 25 -3.98 -1.48 -23.78
C GLY A 25 -2.48 -1.33 -23.52
N LEU A 26 -2.11 -0.84 -22.33
CA LEU A 26 -0.72 -0.70 -21.92
C LEU A 26 -0.03 -2.07 -21.75
N ALA A 27 -0.75 -3.03 -21.18
CA ALA A 27 -0.24 -4.39 -21.01
C ALA A 27 -0.01 -5.08 -22.38
N ALA A 28 -0.91 -4.92 -23.33
CA ALA A 28 -0.75 -5.45 -24.68
C ALA A 28 0.47 -4.88 -25.42
N GLU A 29 0.72 -3.57 -25.29
CA GLU A 29 1.94 -2.95 -25.82
C GLU A 29 3.20 -3.53 -25.15
N ALA A 30 3.18 -3.71 -23.85
CA ALA A 30 4.30 -4.27 -23.09
C ALA A 30 4.60 -5.71 -23.52
N LEU A 31 3.58 -6.55 -23.70
CA LEU A 31 3.71 -7.93 -24.14
C LEU A 31 4.29 -8.06 -25.57
N GLN A 32 4.08 -7.05 -26.43
CA GLN A 32 4.70 -7.00 -27.77
C GLN A 32 6.21 -6.68 -27.70
N LEU A 33 6.66 -6.02 -26.63
CA LEU A 33 8.06 -5.63 -26.42
C LEU A 33 8.85 -6.66 -25.62
N ALA A 34 8.16 -7.44 -24.78
CA ALA A 34 8.77 -8.44 -23.92
C ALA A 34 9.25 -9.67 -24.70
N GLU A 35 10.37 -10.25 -24.28
CA GLU A 35 10.86 -11.54 -24.75
C GLU A 35 10.13 -12.70 -24.05
N THR A 36 9.68 -12.49 -22.83
CA THR A 36 8.90 -13.43 -22.02
C THR A 36 7.45 -13.46 -22.48
N ALA A 37 6.85 -14.63 -22.52
CA ALA A 37 5.44 -14.83 -22.85
C ALA A 37 4.67 -15.39 -21.64
N PRO A 38 4.30 -14.56 -20.65
CA PRO A 38 3.56 -15.01 -19.49
C PRO A 38 2.13 -15.42 -19.85
N LEU A 39 1.53 -16.31 -19.04
CA LEU A 39 0.09 -16.53 -19.06
C LEU A 39 -0.59 -15.25 -18.60
N VAL A 40 -1.45 -14.67 -19.44
CA VAL A 40 -2.19 -13.45 -19.11
C VAL A 40 -3.56 -13.82 -18.58
N ILE A 41 -3.92 -13.26 -17.44
CA ILE A 41 -5.21 -13.43 -16.77
C ILE A 41 -5.83 -12.07 -16.57
N ASP A 42 -7.02 -11.86 -17.10
CA ASP A 42 -7.74 -10.60 -17.02
C ASP A 42 -8.48 -10.47 -15.68
N ILE A 43 -8.40 -9.30 -15.07
CA ILE A 43 -9.26 -8.89 -13.95
C ILE A 43 -10.31 -7.94 -14.53
N ASP A 44 -11.57 -8.40 -14.62
CA ASP A 44 -12.69 -7.62 -15.13
C ASP A 44 -13.54 -7.15 -13.95
N ASP A 45 -13.17 -5.98 -13.37
CA ASP A 45 -13.88 -5.41 -12.23
C ASP A 45 -15.16 -4.68 -12.72
N PRO A 46 -16.36 -5.17 -12.34
CA PRO A 46 -17.63 -4.56 -12.76
C PRO A 46 -17.83 -3.14 -12.22
N GLU A 47 -17.12 -2.74 -11.18
CA GLU A 47 -17.14 -1.38 -10.63
C GLU A 47 -16.10 -0.46 -11.27
N GLY A 48 -15.22 -1.03 -12.09
CA GLY A 48 -14.17 -0.32 -12.80
C GLY A 48 -14.59 0.17 -14.18
N PRO A 49 -13.73 0.97 -14.84
CA PRO A 49 -13.88 1.26 -16.26
C PRO A 49 -13.75 -0.03 -17.08
N SER A 50 -14.63 -0.21 -18.04
CA SER A 50 -14.55 -1.35 -18.96
C SER A 50 -13.31 -1.27 -19.85
N GLY A 51 -12.62 -2.38 -20.02
CA GLY A 51 -11.48 -2.54 -20.92
C GLY A 51 -11.62 -3.74 -21.85
N GLN A 52 -10.57 -4.03 -22.61
CA GLN A 52 -10.53 -5.21 -23.46
C GLN A 52 -9.88 -6.37 -22.72
N ARG A 53 -10.44 -7.56 -22.82
CA ARG A 53 -9.77 -8.77 -22.38
C ARG A 53 -8.65 -9.12 -23.36
N ILE A 54 -7.46 -9.35 -22.88
CA ILE A 54 -6.28 -9.74 -23.65
C ILE A 54 -5.69 -11.08 -23.19
N GLY A 55 -6.15 -11.58 -22.05
CA GLY A 55 -5.75 -12.83 -21.47
C GLY A 55 -6.50 -14.03 -22.06
N SER A 56 -6.04 -15.22 -21.72
CA SER A 56 -6.66 -16.49 -22.06
C SER A 56 -7.72 -16.94 -21.05
N MET A 57 -7.80 -16.28 -19.90
CA MET A 57 -8.63 -16.66 -18.76
C MET A 57 -9.03 -15.40 -17.98
N ASP A 58 -10.20 -15.43 -17.38
CA ASP A 58 -10.67 -14.45 -16.39
C ASP A 58 -10.18 -14.84 -14.98
N TYR A 59 -9.98 -13.85 -14.11
CA TYR A 59 -9.51 -14.08 -12.74
C TYR A 59 -10.50 -14.90 -11.91
N GLU A 60 -11.82 -14.70 -12.09
CA GLU A 60 -12.85 -15.47 -11.39
C GLU A 60 -12.89 -16.93 -11.85
N ASP A 61 -12.64 -17.16 -13.15
CA ASP A 61 -12.51 -18.52 -13.69
C ASP A 61 -11.29 -19.23 -13.09
N LEU A 62 -10.14 -18.51 -12.95
CA LEU A 62 -8.96 -19.04 -12.28
C LEU A 62 -9.26 -19.42 -10.83
N LEU A 63 -9.99 -18.56 -10.09
CA LEU A 63 -10.35 -18.85 -8.70
C LEU A 63 -11.27 -20.08 -8.61
N ALA A 64 -12.18 -20.27 -9.58
CA ALA A 64 -13.08 -21.42 -9.62
C ALA A 64 -12.35 -22.75 -9.87
N GLU A 65 -11.17 -22.72 -10.50
CA GLU A 65 -10.30 -23.89 -10.68
C GLU A 65 -9.47 -24.22 -9.42
N GLY A 66 -9.46 -23.34 -8.42
CA GLY A 66 -8.69 -23.50 -7.19
C GLY A 66 -9.17 -24.68 -6.35
N ASP A 67 -8.23 -25.36 -5.70
CA ASP A 67 -8.53 -26.44 -4.74
C ASP A 67 -8.86 -25.82 -3.36
N ALA A 68 -10.13 -25.92 -2.95
CA ALA A 68 -10.59 -25.41 -1.65
C ALA A 68 -9.96 -26.13 -0.44
N ASP A 69 -9.46 -27.36 -0.66
CA ASP A 69 -8.80 -28.19 0.36
C ASP A 69 -7.26 -28.09 0.29
N PHE A 70 -6.73 -27.15 -0.52
CA PHE A 70 -5.29 -26.97 -0.66
C PHE A 70 -4.61 -26.70 0.69
N ILE A 71 -3.65 -27.53 1.02
CA ILE A 71 -2.85 -27.38 2.24
C ILE A 71 -1.59 -26.58 1.91
N TYR A 72 -1.49 -25.41 2.48
CA TYR A 72 -0.31 -24.55 2.32
C TYR A 72 0.93 -25.24 2.91
N THR A 73 1.98 -25.33 2.11
CA THR A 73 3.30 -25.77 2.55
C THR A 73 4.19 -24.54 2.77
N PRO A 74 4.69 -24.32 3.99
CA PRO A 74 5.61 -23.21 4.24
C PRO A 74 6.93 -23.42 3.46
N PRO A 75 7.71 -22.35 3.20
CA PRO A 75 8.99 -22.47 2.56
C PRO A 75 9.95 -23.30 3.42
N ASP A 76 10.83 -24.07 2.77
CA ASP A 76 11.85 -24.88 3.45
C ASP A 76 12.93 -23.98 4.08
N ASP A 77 13.23 -22.84 3.46
CA ASP A 77 14.15 -21.83 3.96
C ASP A 77 13.42 -20.47 4.08
N GLU A 78 13.41 -19.90 5.28
CA GLU A 78 12.82 -18.57 5.51
C GLU A 78 13.55 -17.43 4.79
N TRP A 79 14.75 -17.68 4.23
CA TRP A 79 15.49 -16.73 3.40
C TRP A 79 15.07 -16.77 1.92
N ASP A 80 14.25 -17.73 1.53
CA ASP A 80 13.71 -17.77 0.19
C ASP A 80 12.93 -16.49 -0.12
N ALA A 81 12.93 -16.12 -1.41
CA ALA A 81 12.25 -14.93 -1.89
C ALA A 81 10.73 -15.09 -1.80
N ILE A 82 10.04 -14.10 -1.22
CA ILE A 82 8.58 -14.02 -1.23
C ILE A 82 8.08 -13.04 -2.30
N THR A 83 8.86 -11.99 -2.58
CA THR A 83 8.47 -10.96 -3.55
C THR A 83 9.67 -10.19 -4.05
N VAL A 84 9.51 -9.57 -5.22
CA VAL A 84 10.47 -8.61 -5.79
C VAL A 84 9.75 -7.29 -6.09
N GLY A 85 10.25 -6.20 -5.52
CA GLY A 85 9.77 -4.85 -5.79
C GLY A 85 10.78 -4.09 -6.66
N TYR A 86 10.30 -3.37 -7.68
CA TYR A 86 11.19 -2.61 -8.55
C TYR A 86 11.28 -1.15 -8.13
N THR A 87 12.52 -0.62 -8.08
CA THR A 87 12.78 0.81 -7.86
C THR A 87 12.95 1.52 -9.20
N SER A 88 12.56 2.80 -9.26
CA SER A 88 12.63 3.60 -10.49
C SER A 88 14.04 3.88 -11.00
N GLY A 89 15.09 3.49 -10.28
CA GLY A 89 16.50 3.67 -10.66
C GLY A 89 16.83 5.11 -11.14
N THR A 90 17.68 5.82 -10.44
CA THR A 90 18.08 7.20 -10.84
C THR A 90 19.07 7.23 -12.00
N THR A 91 19.66 6.10 -12.37
CA THR A 91 20.80 6.03 -13.32
C THR A 91 20.76 4.81 -14.24
N GLY A 92 19.59 4.30 -14.62
CA GLY A 92 19.48 3.14 -15.50
C GLY A 92 18.15 2.40 -15.37
N ASN A 93 18.13 1.13 -15.77
CA ASN A 93 16.96 0.27 -15.65
C ASN A 93 16.51 0.10 -14.20
N PRO A 94 15.23 -0.13 -13.96
CA PRO A 94 14.71 -0.46 -12.63
C PRO A 94 15.48 -1.63 -12.00
N LYS A 95 15.72 -1.54 -10.69
CA LYS A 95 16.38 -2.61 -9.93
C LYS A 95 15.35 -3.42 -9.16
N GLY A 96 15.43 -4.74 -9.25
CA GLY A 96 14.61 -5.65 -8.46
C GLY A 96 15.16 -5.81 -7.05
N VAL A 97 14.40 -5.40 -6.05
CA VAL A 97 14.72 -5.60 -4.64
C VAL A 97 13.96 -6.84 -4.16
N VAL A 98 14.71 -7.86 -3.76
CA VAL A 98 14.15 -9.14 -3.32
C VAL A 98 13.87 -9.12 -1.83
N TYR A 99 12.66 -9.49 -1.44
CA TYR A 99 12.27 -9.70 -0.04
C TYR A 99 12.26 -11.18 0.27
N SER A 100 12.81 -11.55 1.44
CA SER A 100 12.70 -12.89 1.98
C SER A 100 11.45 -13.05 2.84
N HIS A 101 10.97 -14.27 3.02
CA HIS A 101 9.90 -14.59 3.96
C HIS A 101 10.23 -14.10 5.37
N ARG A 102 11.47 -14.33 5.84
CA ARG A 102 11.96 -13.84 7.14
C ARG A 102 11.87 -12.33 7.27
N GLY A 103 12.39 -11.58 6.28
CA GLY A 103 12.40 -10.12 6.33
C GLY A 103 11.01 -9.52 6.32
N ALA A 104 10.12 -10.04 5.48
CA ALA A 104 8.72 -9.62 5.41
C ALA A 104 7.99 -9.88 6.74
N TYR A 105 8.16 -11.06 7.33
CA TYR A 105 7.58 -11.41 8.63
C TYR A 105 8.07 -10.50 9.75
N LEU A 106 9.39 -10.32 9.88
CA LEU A 106 9.96 -9.49 10.95
C LEU A 106 9.54 -8.04 10.82
N ASN A 107 9.50 -7.47 9.60
CA ASN A 107 9.03 -6.10 9.42
C ASN A 107 7.53 -5.97 9.68
N ALA A 108 6.72 -6.96 9.29
CA ALA A 108 5.30 -6.98 9.58
C ALA A 108 5.03 -6.96 11.09
N VAL A 109 5.73 -7.80 11.87
CA VAL A 109 5.64 -7.82 13.34
C VAL A 109 6.13 -6.49 13.93
N ASN A 110 7.25 -5.96 13.43
CA ASN A 110 7.79 -4.68 13.90
C ASN A 110 6.81 -3.53 13.69
N ASN A 111 6.15 -3.45 12.53
CA ASN A 111 5.12 -2.45 12.26
C ASN A 111 4.00 -2.50 13.30
N THR A 112 3.50 -3.71 13.63
CA THR A 112 2.41 -3.86 14.61
C THR A 112 2.83 -3.40 16.01
N LEU A 113 4.05 -3.72 16.43
CA LEU A 113 4.59 -3.32 17.74
C LEU A 113 4.86 -1.82 17.82
N CYS A 114 5.57 -1.28 16.83
CA CYS A 114 6.00 0.12 16.86
C CYS A 114 4.85 1.10 16.66
N TRP A 115 3.80 0.69 15.95
CA TRP A 115 2.59 1.49 15.77
C TRP A 115 1.51 1.17 16.82
N ALA A 116 1.80 0.28 17.75
CA ALA A 116 0.88 -0.17 18.80
C ALA A 116 -0.50 -0.59 18.25
N MET A 117 -0.49 -1.33 17.14
CA MET A 117 -1.72 -1.71 16.45
C MET A 117 -2.54 -2.71 17.29
N PRO A 118 -3.85 -2.46 17.48
CA PRO A 118 -4.72 -3.41 18.15
C PRO A 118 -5.07 -4.59 17.23
N HIS A 119 -5.64 -5.66 17.79
CA HIS A 119 -6.28 -6.70 17.00
C HIS A 119 -7.48 -6.14 16.22
N PHE A 120 -7.78 -6.74 15.09
CA PHE A 120 -8.90 -6.41 14.21
C PHE A 120 -8.87 -4.97 13.68
N PRO A 121 -7.71 -4.46 13.23
CA PRO A 121 -7.66 -3.15 12.61
C PRO A 121 -8.47 -3.16 11.30
N VAL A 122 -9.08 -2.03 10.96
CA VAL A 122 -9.65 -1.79 9.65
C VAL A 122 -8.69 -0.85 8.90
N TYR A 123 -8.01 -1.40 7.89
CA TYR A 123 -6.96 -0.70 7.17
C TYR A 123 -7.41 -0.28 5.77
N LEU A 124 -7.33 1.03 5.50
CA LEU A 124 -7.67 1.61 4.21
C LEU A 124 -6.44 1.72 3.32
N TRP A 125 -6.51 1.13 2.13
CA TRP A 125 -5.43 1.15 1.14
C TRP A 125 -5.43 2.44 0.32
N THR A 126 -4.83 3.49 0.86
CA THR A 126 -4.44 4.72 0.15
C THR A 126 -2.98 4.69 -0.30
N LEU A 127 -2.18 3.79 0.29
CA LEU A 127 -0.82 3.48 -0.13
C LEU A 127 -0.86 2.47 -1.28
N PRO A 128 -0.20 2.71 -2.44
CA PRO A 128 -0.09 1.70 -3.48
C PRO A 128 0.61 0.44 -2.96
N MET A 129 -0.03 -0.73 -3.15
CA MET A 129 0.48 -1.99 -2.60
C MET A 129 1.85 -2.41 -3.15
N PHE A 130 2.23 -1.95 -4.36
CA PHE A 130 3.53 -2.25 -4.95
C PHE A 130 4.70 -1.47 -4.31
N HIS A 131 4.44 -0.30 -3.68
CA HIS A 131 5.48 0.44 -2.96
C HIS A 131 5.93 -0.31 -1.72
N CYS A 132 7.19 -0.76 -1.71
CA CYS A 132 7.77 -1.59 -0.66
C CYS A 132 6.83 -2.73 -0.25
N ASN A 133 6.13 -3.32 -1.23
CA ASN A 133 5.03 -4.26 -1.04
C ASN A 133 4.07 -3.81 0.06
N GLY A 134 3.53 -2.59 -0.15
CA GLY A 134 2.59 -1.96 0.77
C GLY A 134 3.16 -1.77 2.18
N TRP A 135 4.49 -1.52 2.30
CA TRP A 135 5.20 -1.36 3.58
C TRP A 135 5.04 -2.55 4.52
N CYS A 136 4.87 -3.75 3.99
CA CYS A 136 4.58 -4.99 4.72
C CYS A 136 3.20 -5.04 5.43
N PHE A 137 2.33 -4.06 5.21
CA PHE A 137 0.98 -4.07 5.80
C PHE A 137 0.04 -5.18 5.28
N PRO A 138 0.19 -5.77 4.07
CA PRO A 138 -0.57 -6.96 3.74
C PRO A 138 -0.42 -8.05 4.80
N TRP A 139 0.80 -8.26 5.27
CA TRP A 139 1.10 -9.25 6.31
C TRP A 139 0.79 -8.75 7.72
N SER A 140 1.06 -7.48 8.04
CA SER A 140 0.75 -6.89 9.36
C SER A 140 -0.73 -6.95 9.69
N ILE A 141 -1.59 -6.55 8.75
CA ILE A 141 -3.05 -6.54 8.95
C ILE A 141 -3.60 -7.95 9.04
N THR A 142 -3.12 -8.87 8.19
CA THR A 142 -3.49 -10.29 8.25
C THR A 142 -3.06 -10.93 9.58
N LEU A 143 -1.86 -10.63 10.08
CA LEU A 143 -1.36 -11.10 11.38
C LEU A 143 -2.29 -10.71 12.54
N LEU A 144 -2.90 -9.52 12.47
CA LEU A 144 -3.82 -9.00 13.48
C LEU A 144 -5.28 -9.40 13.24
N ALA A 145 -5.57 -10.28 12.28
CA ALA A 145 -6.91 -10.64 11.82
C ALA A 145 -7.76 -9.41 11.45
N GLY A 146 -7.12 -8.41 10.84
CA GLY A 146 -7.74 -7.16 10.44
C GLY A 146 -8.50 -7.24 9.12
N CYS A 147 -9.19 -6.15 8.80
CA CYS A 147 -9.94 -5.98 7.57
C CYS A 147 -9.17 -5.06 6.61
N HIS A 148 -9.03 -5.47 5.35
CA HIS A 148 -8.50 -4.65 4.29
C HIS A 148 -9.64 -3.97 3.53
N VAL A 149 -9.63 -2.63 3.46
CA VAL A 149 -10.56 -1.83 2.67
C VAL A 149 -9.80 -1.25 1.48
N PHE A 150 -10.25 -1.55 0.28
CA PHE A 150 -9.61 -1.12 -0.94
C PHE A 150 -10.37 0.04 -1.57
N LEU A 151 -9.63 0.93 -2.22
CA LEU A 151 -10.16 2.01 -3.03
C LEU A 151 -9.67 1.85 -4.46
N ARG A 152 -10.60 1.91 -5.42
CA ARG A 152 -10.22 1.94 -6.83
C ARG A 152 -9.57 3.27 -7.22
N LYS A 153 -9.98 4.37 -6.56
CA LYS A 153 -9.41 5.71 -6.75
C LYS A 153 -9.13 6.36 -5.40
N THR A 154 -8.01 7.07 -5.34
CA THR A 154 -7.62 7.83 -4.15
C THR A 154 -8.15 9.25 -4.29
N GLU A 155 -9.36 9.50 -3.78
CA GLU A 155 -10.05 10.79 -3.77
C GLU A 155 -10.53 11.11 -2.36
N ALA A 156 -10.52 12.40 -1.96
CA ALA A 156 -10.86 12.81 -0.59
C ALA A 156 -12.25 12.32 -0.16
N GLY A 157 -13.26 12.50 -1.01
CA GLY A 157 -14.63 12.07 -0.72
C GLY A 157 -14.72 10.57 -0.44
N LEU A 158 -14.13 9.73 -1.30
CA LEU A 158 -14.10 8.28 -1.16
C LEU A 158 -13.38 7.83 0.12
N ILE A 159 -12.32 8.55 0.52
CA ILE A 159 -11.60 8.26 1.77
C ILE A 159 -12.49 8.61 2.97
N TYR A 160 -13.17 9.77 2.98
CA TYR A 160 -14.10 10.12 4.05
C TYR A 160 -15.32 9.20 4.11
N ASP A 161 -15.81 8.74 2.95
CA ASP A 161 -16.86 7.71 2.88
C ASP A 161 -16.39 6.41 3.53
N ALA A 162 -15.18 5.94 3.21
CA ALA A 162 -14.60 4.76 3.83
C ALA A 162 -14.44 4.91 5.36
N PHE A 163 -14.01 6.09 5.84
CA PHE A 163 -13.92 6.37 7.28
C PHE A 163 -15.28 6.22 7.97
N ALA A 164 -16.34 6.76 7.36
CA ALA A 164 -17.67 6.72 7.92
C ALA A 164 -18.32 5.33 7.84
N ASP A 165 -18.23 4.68 6.68
CA ASP A 165 -19.00 3.45 6.38
C ASP A 165 -18.29 2.19 6.88
N HIS A 166 -16.95 2.11 6.71
CA HIS A 166 -16.16 0.93 7.09
C HIS A 166 -15.46 1.06 8.44
N LYS A 167 -15.62 2.20 9.14
CA LYS A 167 -14.98 2.43 10.45
C LYS A 167 -13.47 2.25 10.41
N VAL A 168 -12.84 2.74 9.35
CA VAL A 168 -11.38 2.68 9.16
C VAL A 168 -10.65 3.19 10.40
N THR A 169 -9.64 2.44 10.83
CA THR A 169 -8.80 2.78 11.99
C THR A 169 -7.38 3.12 11.61
N HIS A 170 -6.88 2.60 10.49
CA HIS A 170 -5.48 2.77 10.05
C HIS A 170 -5.39 3.02 8.55
N LEU A 171 -4.46 3.85 8.15
CA LEU A 171 -4.05 4.03 6.75
C LEU A 171 -2.60 4.50 6.67
N CYS A 172 -1.98 4.32 5.51
CA CYS A 172 -0.68 4.89 5.20
C CYS A 172 -0.76 5.72 3.92
N GLY A 173 0.03 6.78 3.84
CA GLY A 173 0.06 7.58 2.63
C GLY A 173 1.17 8.62 2.62
N ALA A 174 1.57 9.04 1.43
CA ALA A 174 2.49 10.15 1.25
C ALA A 174 1.83 11.49 1.68
N PRO A 175 2.61 12.55 1.93
CA PRO A 175 2.10 13.86 2.32
C PRO A 175 1.04 14.46 1.38
N ILE A 176 1.02 14.02 0.12
CA ILE A 176 -0.03 14.44 -0.83
C ILE A 176 -1.43 13.98 -0.39
N ILE A 177 -1.54 12.78 0.20
CA ILE A 177 -2.82 12.27 0.73
C ILE A 177 -3.26 13.13 1.92
N MET A 178 -2.32 13.46 2.81
CA MET A 178 -2.61 14.37 3.92
C MET A 178 -3.10 15.73 3.42
N SER A 179 -2.42 16.30 2.43
CA SER A 179 -2.81 17.59 1.84
C SER A 179 -4.18 17.52 1.18
N MET A 180 -4.49 16.42 0.49
CA MET A 180 -5.80 16.17 -0.13
C MET A 180 -6.91 16.15 0.93
N LEU A 181 -6.72 15.40 2.02
CA LEU A 181 -7.69 15.32 3.12
C LEU A 181 -7.85 16.64 3.86
N ALA A 182 -6.74 17.34 4.13
CA ALA A 182 -6.77 18.64 4.82
C ALA A 182 -7.50 19.72 4.02
N ASN A 183 -7.40 19.69 2.69
CA ASN A 183 -8.02 20.66 1.79
C ASN A 183 -9.34 20.16 1.17
N ALA A 184 -9.89 19.05 1.64
CA ALA A 184 -11.17 18.57 1.16
C ALA A 184 -12.29 19.56 1.43
N ASP A 185 -13.18 19.72 0.46
CA ASP A 185 -14.37 20.55 0.64
C ASP A 185 -15.30 19.97 1.70
N GLU A 186 -16.07 20.81 2.38
CA GLU A 186 -17.01 20.35 3.41
C GLU A 186 -18.05 19.35 2.88
N THR A 187 -18.36 19.40 1.58
CA THR A 187 -19.26 18.44 0.92
C THR A 187 -18.65 17.06 0.72
N GLN A 188 -17.32 16.96 0.76
CA GLN A 188 -16.58 15.70 0.66
C GLN A 188 -16.33 15.07 2.02
N LYS A 189 -16.40 15.86 3.09
CA LYS A 189 -16.15 15.38 4.45
C LYS A 189 -17.39 14.72 5.02
N ARG A 190 -17.19 13.55 5.60
CA ARG A 190 -18.22 12.85 6.38
C ARG A 190 -17.73 12.67 7.83
N PRO A 191 -18.61 12.83 8.82
CA PRO A 191 -18.23 12.66 10.22
C PRO A 191 -17.90 11.19 10.52
N PHE A 192 -16.90 10.99 11.33
CA PHE A 192 -16.52 9.70 11.90
C PHE A 192 -16.23 9.87 13.39
N SER A 193 -16.28 8.79 14.17
CA SER A 193 -16.16 8.84 15.63
C SER A 193 -15.03 7.99 16.20
N GLN A 194 -14.45 7.11 15.38
CA GLN A 194 -13.31 6.28 15.76
C GLN A 194 -12.01 7.07 15.66
N ASN A 195 -11.00 6.66 16.41
CA ASN A 195 -9.63 7.15 16.21
C ASN A 195 -9.08 6.58 14.90
N ILE A 196 -8.46 7.44 14.11
CA ILE A 196 -7.79 7.07 12.87
C ILE A 196 -6.29 7.36 13.04
N GLU A 197 -5.47 6.35 12.78
CA GLU A 197 -4.02 6.45 12.79
C GLU A 197 -3.49 6.47 11.34
N MET A 198 -2.65 7.43 11.01
CA MET A 198 -2.06 7.57 9.69
C MET A 198 -0.54 7.57 9.75
N MET A 199 0.12 6.61 9.08
CA MET A 199 1.55 6.68 8.81
C MET A 199 1.84 7.46 7.53
N THR A 200 2.85 8.33 7.57
CA THR A 200 3.31 9.07 6.40
C THR A 200 4.82 8.97 6.24
N ALA A 201 5.27 8.91 5.00
CA ALA A 201 6.68 8.87 4.59
C ALA A 201 6.87 9.43 3.17
N ALA A 202 8.00 9.15 2.55
CA ALA A 202 8.47 9.54 1.23
C ALA A 202 9.02 10.97 1.16
N ALA A 203 8.37 11.95 1.79
CA ALA A 203 8.87 13.30 1.94
C ALA A 203 8.47 13.84 3.32
N PRO A 204 9.22 14.79 3.90
CA PRO A 204 8.83 15.42 5.15
C PRO A 204 7.49 16.17 4.98
N PRO A 205 6.43 15.83 5.74
CA PRO A 205 5.17 16.53 5.65
C PRO A 205 5.31 17.94 6.26
N PRO A 206 4.68 18.97 5.64
CA PRO A 206 4.68 20.31 6.23
C PRO A 206 3.97 20.29 7.61
N PRO A 207 4.52 20.96 8.65
CA PRO A 207 3.90 21.01 9.97
C PRO A 207 2.44 21.52 9.94
N ALA A 208 2.13 22.47 9.07
CA ALA A 208 0.78 22.99 8.92
C ALA A 208 -0.22 21.92 8.44
N VAL A 209 0.22 21.00 7.56
CA VAL A 209 -0.60 19.89 7.08
C VAL A 209 -0.81 18.87 8.19
N ILE A 210 0.24 18.51 8.95
CA ILE A 210 0.10 17.63 10.11
C ILE A 210 -0.92 18.20 11.09
N LYS A 211 -0.78 19.49 11.46
CA LYS A 211 -1.70 20.16 12.37
C LYS A 211 -3.15 20.12 11.87
N ALA A 212 -3.37 20.33 10.57
CA ALA A 212 -4.72 20.30 9.99
C ALA A 212 -5.34 18.91 10.03
N ILE A 213 -4.57 17.87 9.73
CA ILE A 213 -5.00 16.46 9.76
C ILE A 213 -5.32 16.02 11.19
N GLU A 214 -4.49 16.39 12.17
CA GLU A 214 -4.76 16.09 13.58
C GLU A 214 -5.97 16.83 14.12
N ALA A 215 -6.19 18.07 13.70
CA ALA A 215 -7.42 18.80 14.03
C ALA A 215 -8.68 18.15 13.41
N ALA A 216 -8.53 17.40 12.33
CA ALA A 216 -9.60 16.60 11.72
C ALA A 216 -9.83 15.24 12.41
N GLY A 217 -9.08 14.90 13.46
CA GLY A 217 -9.23 13.65 14.22
C GLY A 217 -8.41 12.47 13.69
N ILE A 218 -7.38 12.72 12.90
CA ILE A 218 -6.48 11.70 12.36
C ILE A 218 -5.10 11.89 12.96
N SER A 219 -4.63 10.94 13.76
CA SER A 219 -3.29 10.96 14.37
C SER A 219 -2.21 10.66 13.35
N VAL A 220 -1.15 11.47 13.30
CA VAL A 220 -0.07 11.30 12.33
C VAL A 220 1.17 10.72 12.97
N THR A 221 1.70 9.63 12.38
CA THR A 221 3.01 9.06 12.69
C THR A 221 3.92 9.23 11.48
N HIS A 222 5.02 9.98 11.62
CA HIS A 222 6.00 10.15 10.56
C HIS A 222 7.03 9.04 10.63
N VAL A 223 7.30 8.42 9.48
CA VAL A 223 8.26 7.31 9.38
C VAL A 223 9.24 7.53 8.22
N TYR A 224 10.38 6.86 8.28
CA TYR A 224 11.34 6.80 7.20
C TYR A 224 11.64 5.35 6.84
N GLY A 225 11.75 5.10 5.55
CA GLY A 225 12.12 3.79 5.02
C GLY A 225 12.48 3.85 3.54
N LEU A 226 12.94 2.73 3.03
CA LEU A 226 13.34 2.51 1.65
C LEU A 226 12.80 1.16 1.19
N THR A 227 12.77 0.95 -0.13
CA THR A 227 12.45 -0.38 -0.69
C THR A 227 13.40 -1.43 -0.17
N GLU A 228 14.68 -1.12 -0.05
CA GLU A 228 15.76 -2.04 0.38
C GLU A 228 15.66 -2.45 1.87
N VAL A 229 14.82 -1.79 2.65
CA VAL A 229 14.58 -2.11 4.06
C VAL A 229 13.11 -2.47 4.35
N TYR A 230 12.37 -2.90 3.34
CA TYR A 230 11.00 -3.40 3.43
C TYR A 230 9.93 -2.35 3.76
N GLY A 231 10.25 -1.08 3.74
CA GLY A 231 9.36 0.03 4.10
C GLY A 231 9.82 0.76 5.36
N PRO A 232 8.94 0.99 6.35
CA PRO A 232 9.30 1.73 7.57
C PRO A 232 10.44 1.05 8.34
N ALA A 233 11.53 1.80 8.59
CA ALA A 233 12.70 1.38 9.35
C ALA A 233 13.00 2.31 10.53
N VAL A 234 12.52 3.56 10.45
CA VAL A 234 12.62 4.55 11.53
C VAL A 234 11.24 5.16 11.75
N ILE A 235 10.83 5.28 13.00
CA ILE A 235 9.54 5.82 13.42
C ILE A 235 9.78 6.98 14.37
N CYS A 236 9.08 8.10 14.13
CA CYS A 236 8.97 9.19 15.10
C CYS A 236 8.09 8.72 16.27
N ALA A 237 8.69 8.01 17.22
CA ALA A 237 8.00 7.53 18.40
C ALA A 237 7.57 8.71 19.28
N TRP A 238 6.25 8.82 19.51
CA TRP A 238 5.70 9.91 20.32
C TRP A 238 6.02 9.72 21.80
N LYS A 239 6.49 10.79 22.44
CA LYS A 239 6.78 10.79 23.88
C LYS A 239 5.63 11.43 24.65
N PRO A 240 5.19 10.82 25.76
CA PRO A 240 4.06 11.34 26.55
C PRO A 240 4.19 12.79 26.98
N GLU A 241 5.41 13.25 27.31
CA GLU A 241 5.68 14.64 27.70
C GLU A 241 5.40 15.68 26.59
N TRP A 242 5.25 15.25 25.35
CA TRP A 242 4.92 16.15 24.24
C TRP A 242 3.41 16.43 24.12
N ASN A 243 2.56 15.69 24.86
CA ASN A 243 1.12 15.91 24.85
C ASN A 243 0.73 17.30 25.37
N ASP A 244 1.52 17.87 26.28
CA ASP A 244 1.26 19.18 26.89
C ASP A 244 1.77 20.35 26.03
N LEU A 245 2.44 20.08 24.91
CA LEU A 245 2.93 21.11 24.01
C LEU A 245 1.80 21.69 23.14
N PRO A 246 1.91 22.96 22.71
CA PRO A 246 1.00 23.51 21.72
C PRO A 246 0.96 22.68 20.43
N ALA A 247 -0.21 22.56 19.80
CA ALA A 247 -0.41 21.75 18.61
C ALA A 247 0.57 22.09 17.46
N GLU A 248 0.98 23.36 17.34
CA GLU A 248 1.97 23.77 16.34
C GLU A 248 3.36 23.19 16.63
N GLU A 249 3.76 23.10 17.89
CA GLU A 249 5.04 22.53 18.29
C GLU A 249 5.01 21.01 18.16
N GLN A 250 3.91 20.36 18.53
CA GLN A 250 3.69 18.94 18.29
C GLN A 250 3.85 18.59 16.79
N ALA A 251 3.21 19.37 15.92
CA ALA A 251 3.32 19.18 14.48
C ALA A 251 4.75 19.40 13.96
N ARG A 252 5.50 20.35 14.51
CA ARG A 252 6.92 20.57 14.17
C ARG A 252 7.81 19.39 14.59
N ILE A 253 7.55 18.80 15.77
CA ILE A 253 8.27 17.60 16.22
C ILE A 253 8.00 16.44 15.27
N LYS A 254 6.74 16.18 14.93
CA LYS A 254 6.36 15.10 14.00
C LYS A 254 6.92 15.29 12.58
N ALA A 255 7.11 16.52 12.14
CA ALA A 255 7.70 16.83 10.85
C ALA A 255 9.23 16.64 10.80
N ARG A 256 9.89 16.65 11.96
CA ARG A 256 11.34 16.46 12.07
C ARG A 256 11.62 14.98 12.26
N GLN A 257 11.98 14.35 11.21
CA GLN A 257 12.43 12.98 11.30
C GLN A 257 13.86 12.84 10.82
#